data_9e681ecb29b4ca686f6f6f0d655e075d
#
_entry.id   9e681ecb29b4ca686f6f6f0d655e075d
#
_cell.length_a   1.000
_cell.length_b   1.000
_cell.length_c   1.000
_cell.angle_alpha   90.00
_cell.angle_beta   90.00
_cell.angle_gamma   90.00
#
_symmetry.space_group_name_H-M   'P 1'
#
loop_
_entity.id
_entity.type
_entity.pdbx_description
1 polymer ?
#
loop_
_entity_poly.entity_id
_entity_poly.type
_entity_poly.pdbx_seq_one_letter_code
_entity_poly.pdbx_strand_id
1 'polypeptide(L)'
;MPLEYFFKDVDSYDTPEDNRASLVFRMLFGCRWYFYAGIFGVFCRSGWLGAHGRLDKAAQIDNSNRNFRLVERCGGRIRVAGLNHLRAVADRPVVVVANHMSLLETGLLHAVSREYIDFSFVVKESLMRVPYFGDILRALDAIPVTRENPREDLKTMLREGKRILQSGRSLIVFPQSTRSDTIEADKFNSIGIKLAKSAGVPVLPLALKTDFLANGRILRDMGKVRPERRVCFEFAPALEIAGNGQEEQHRIVEFISQRLAEWRKLDGKGACR
;
A
#
# COMPACT_ATOMS: atom_id res chain seq x y z
N MET A 1 -22.82 -4.43 11.17
CA MET A 1 -21.80 -3.98 12.14
C MET A 1 -21.43 -2.56 11.78
N PRO A 2 -21.29 -1.65 12.75
CA PRO A 2 -20.81 -0.31 12.45
C PRO A 2 -19.41 -0.41 11.82
N LEU A 3 -19.10 0.50 10.88
CA LEU A 3 -17.79 0.58 10.26
C LEU A 3 -16.75 0.88 11.33
N GLU A 4 -15.71 0.08 11.44
CA GLU A 4 -14.65 0.25 12.40
C GLU A 4 -13.48 0.97 11.75
N TYR A 5 -13.14 2.14 12.27
CA TYR A 5 -11.98 2.92 11.87
C TYR A 5 -10.84 2.62 12.84
N PHE A 6 -9.94 1.72 12.48
CA PHE A 6 -8.83 1.27 13.36
C PHE A 6 -7.85 2.39 13.72
N PHE A 7 -7.74 3.40 12.87
CA PHE A 7 -6.69 4.39 12.96
C PHE A 7 -7.20 5.80 13.22
N LYS A 8 -8.51 5.92 13.55
CA LYS A 8 -9.10 7.21 13.88
C LYS A 8 -8.48 7.75 15.17
N ASP A 9 -8.02 9.00 15.09
CA ASP A 9 -7.50 9.77 16.23
C ASP A 9 -6.29 9.15 16.97
N VAL A 10 -5.57 8.22 16.31
CA VAL A 10 -4.31 7.64 16.82
C VAL A 10 -3.12 8.06 15.95
N ASP A 11 -1.94 8.19 16.54
CA ASP A 11 -0.71 8.53 15.80
C ASP A 11 0.07 7.29 15.36
N SER A 12 -0.19 6.17 16.03
CA SER A 12 0.44 4.89 15.70
C SER A 12 -0.45 3.72 16.13
N TYR A 13 -0.18 2.56 15.55
CA TYR A 13 -0.77 1.29 15.92
C TYR A 13 0.31 0.21 15.94
N ASP A 14 0.25 -0.64 16.96
CA ASP A 14 1.00 -1.90 16.99
C ASP A 14 0.01 -3.02 17.36
N THR A 15 0.04 -4.14 16.61
CA THR A 15 -0.72 -5.33 17.02
C THR A 15 -0.38 -5.69 18.46
N PRO A 16 -1.37 -5.89 19.35
CA PRO A 16 -1.14 -6.22 20.76
C PRO A 16 -0.19 -7.39 20.96
N GLU A 17 0.62 -7.35 22.02
CA GLU A 17 1.63 -8.38 22.26
C GLU A 17 1.05 -9.76 22.53
N ASP A 18 -0.15 -9.82 23.09
CA ASP A 18 -0.92 -11.03 23.37
C ASP A 18 -1.67 -11.57 22.16
N ASN A 19 -1.61 -10.86 21.00
CA ASN A 19 -2.24 -11.37 19.79
C ASN A 19 -1.66 -12.73 19.39
N ARG A 20 -2.54 -13.72 19.28
CA ARG A 20 -2.20 -15.08 18.87
C ARG A 20 -2.91 -15.45 17.59
N ALA A 21 -2.24 -16.24 16.77
CA ALA A 21 -2.87 -16.83 15.60
C ALA A 21 -4.18 -17.53 15.97
N SER A 22 -5.19 -17.39 15.13
CA SER A 22 -6.51 -17.99 15.33
C SER A 22 -6.41 -19.51 15.52
N LEU A 23 -7.33 -20.09 16.31
CA LEU A 23 -7.37 -21.54 16.52
C LEU A 23 -7.44 -22.30 15.19
N VAL A 24 -8.25 -21.83 14.25
CA VAL A 24 -8.38 -22.45 12.91
C VAL A 24 -7.05 -22.45 12.18
N PHE A 25 -6.32 -21.34 12.15
CA PHE A 25 -5.00 -21.27 11.49
C PHE A 25 -4.01 -22.23 12.16
N ARG A 26 -4.04 -22.31 13.49
CA ARG A 26 -3.18 -23.24 14.26
C ARG A 26 -3.55 -24.71 13.99
N MET A 27 -4.84 -25.05 13.95
CA MET A 27 -5.32 -26.40 13.62
C MET A 27 -4.95 -26.82 12.18
N LEU A 28 -4.84 -25.86 11.27
CA LEU A 28 -4.35 -26.08 9.91
C LEU A 28 -2.81 -26.03 9.79
N PHE A 29 -2.10 -26.15 10.94
CA PHE A 29 -0.62 -26.13 11.00
C PHE A 29 0.02 -24.93 10.32
N GLY A 30 -0.62 -23.75 10.37
CA GLY A 30 -0.15 -22.55 9.72
C GLY A 30 -0.24 -22.60 8.19
N CYS A 31 -1.15 -23.39 7.65
CA CYS A 31 -1.29 -23.57 6.22
C CYS A 31 -1.58 -22.24 5.51
N ARG A 32 -0.71 -21.87 4.56
CA ARG A 32 -0.84 -20.63 3.76
C ARG A 32 -2.18 -20.50 3.03
N TRP A 33 -2.83 -21.61 2.72
CA TRP A 33 -4.12 -21.60 2.01
C TRP A 33 -5.25 -20.97 2.83
N TYR A 34 -5.17 -20.99 4.17
CA TYR A 34 -6.09 -20.24 5.03
C TYR A 34 -6.01 -18.74 4.75
N PHE A 35 -4.79 -18.19 4.66
CA PHE A 35 -4.57 -16.80 4.31
C PHE A 35 -5.06 -16.48 2.90
N TYR A 36 -4.72 -17.32 1.91
CA TYR A 36 -5.14 -17.10 0.52
C TYR A 36 -6.64 -17.22 0.31
N ALA A 37 -7.30 -18.14 0.99
CA ALA A 37 -8.77 -18.23 0.96
C ALA A 37 -9.42 -16.97 1.52
N GLY A 38 -8.88 -16.43 2.62
CA GLY A 38 -9.36 -15.17 3.20
C GLY A 38 -9.17 -13.97 2.28
N ILE A 39 -7.95 -13.78 1.74
CA ILE A 39 -7.65 -12.71 0.77
C ILE A 39 -8.53 -12.83 -0.47
N PHE A 40 -8.69 -14.06 -1.01
CA PHE A 40 -9.50 -14.29 -2.18
C PHE A 40 -10.99 -13.97 -1.93
N GLY A 41 -11.51 -14.32 -0.75
CA GLY A 41 -12.88 -13.97 -0.34
C GLY A 41 -13.10 -12.44 -0.30
N VAL A 42 -12.15 -11.70 0.26
CA VAL A 42 -12.20 -10.23 0.27
C VAL A 42 -12.09 -9.66 -1.14
N PHE A 43 -11.23 -10.23 -1.97
CA PHE A 43 -11.03 -9.85 -3.35
C PHE A 43 -12.31 -10.03 -4.18
N CYS A 44 -12.95 -11.20 -4.11
CA CYS A 44 -14.23 -11.47 -4.80
C CYS A 44 -15.33 -10.51 -4.33
N ARG A 45 -15.42 -10.26 -3.01
CA ARG A 45 -16.37 -9.29 -2.47
C ARG A 45 -16.12 -7.87 -2.99
N SER A 46 -14.86 -7.44 -3.01
CA SER A 46 -14.48 -6.12 -3.52
C SER A 46 -14.81 -5.98 -5.01
N GLY A 47 -14.52 -7.01 -5.80
CA GLY A 47 -14.83 -7.03 -7.24
C GLY A 47 -16.33 -7.00 -7.50
N TRP A 48 -17.10 -7.78 -6.75
CA TRP A 48 -18.55 -7.74 -6.85
C TRP A 48 -19.11 -6.35 -6.52
N LEU A 49 -18.64 -5.74 -5.42
CA LEU A 49 -19.05 -4.38 -5.04
C LEU A 49 -18.64 -3.36 -6.11
N GLY A 50 -17.44 -3.49 -6.69
CA GLY A 50 -16.96 -2.64 -7.78
C GLY A 50 -17.84 -2.73 -9.03
N ALA A 51 -18.16 -3.96 -9.47
CA ALA A 51 -19.00 -4.21 -10.62
C ALA A 51 -20.42 -3.63 -10.49
N HIS A 52 -20.91 -3.48 -9.25
CA HIS A 52 -22.24 -2.92 -8.95
C HIS A 52 -22.20 -1.44 -8.50
N GLY A 53 -21.06 -0.74 -8.61
CA GLY A 53 -20.93 0.65 -8.21
C GLY A 53 -21.09 0.88 -6.69
N ARG A 54 -20.84 -0.15 -5.87
CA ARG A 54 -21.02 -0.15 -4.41
C ARG A 54 -19.70 -0.21 -3.63
N LEU A 55 -18.56 -0.12 -4.31
CA LEU A 55 -17.25 -0.09 -3.67
C LEU A 55 -16.92 1.36 -3.23
N ASP A 56 -17.77 1.92 -2.37
CA ASP A 56 -17.61 3.23 -1.77
C ASP A 56 -16.49 3.27 -0.71
N LYS A 57 -16.27 4.44 -0.10
CA LYS A 57 -15.27 4.65 0.95
C LYS A 57 -15.43 3.63 2.10
N ALA A 58 -16.65 3.43 2.56
CA ALA A 58 -16.92 2.53 3.69
C ALA A 58 -16.61 1.06 3.34
N ALA A 59 -17.03 0.62 2.14
CA ALA A 59 -16.75 -0.73 1.65
C ALA A 59 -15.25 -0.97 1.44
N GLN A 60 -14.51 0.03 0.93
CA GLN A 60 -13.05 -0.05 0.78
C GLN A 60 -12.36 -0.24 2.13
N ILE A 61 -12.73 0.55 3.14
CA ILE A 61 -12.17 0.45 4.49
C ILE A 61 -12.54 -0.90 5.12
N ASP A 62 -13.81 -1.34 5.06
CA ASP A 62 -14.24 -2.62 5.63
C ASP A 62 -13.49 -3.82 5.00
N ASN A 63 -13.34 -3.82 3.68
CA ASN A 63 -12.59 -4.86 2.98
C ASN A 63 -11.11 -4.87 3.38
N SER A 64 -10.50 -3.71 3.49
CA SER A 64 -9.11 -3.57 3.92
C SER A 64 -8.93 -3.96 5.40
N ASN A 65 -9.87 -3.61 6.28
CA ASN A 65 -9.89 -4.06 7.68
C ASN A 65 -9.97 -5.60 7.80
N ARG A 66 -10.71 -6.26 6.91
CA ARG A 66 -10.75 -7.74 6.85
C ARG A 66 -9.38 -8.32 6.51
N ASN A 67 -8.66 -7.72 5.56
CA ASN A 67 -7.29 -8.12 5.23
C ASN A 67 -6.34 -7.87 6.40
N PHE A 68 -6.50 -6.73 7.08
CA PHE A 68 -5.71 -6.40 8.26
C PHE A 68 -5.88 -7.44 9.37
N ARG A 69 -7.13 -7.74 9.74
CA ARG A 69 -7.44 -8.80 10.72
C ARG A 69 -6.99 -10.18 10.25
N LEU A 70 -6.99 -10.45 8.95
CA LEU A 70 -6.54 -11.73 8.42
C LEU A 70 -5.03 -11.93 8.64
N VAL A 71 -4.22 -10.88 8.47
CA VAL A 71 -2.79 -10.91 8.81
C VAL A 71 -2.60 -11.26 10.29
N GLU A 72 -3.33 -10.59 11.18
CA GLU A 72 -3.26 -10.84 12.63
C GLU A 72 -3.76 -12.25 13.02
N ARG A 73 -4.84 -12.72 12.39
CA ARG A 73 -5.35 -14.09 12.59
C ARG A 73 -4.39 -15.18 12.11
N CYS A 74 -3.49 -14.85 11.19
CA CYS A 74 -2.39 -15.72 10.78
C CYS A 74 -1.15 -15.57 11.67
N GLY A 75 -1.25 -14.88 12.81
CA GLY A 75 -0.13 -14.66 13.74
C GLY A 75 0.83 -13.56 13.30
N GLY A 76 0.51 -12.84 12.22
CA GLY A 76 1.27 -11.68 11.79
C GLY A 76 1.10 -10.50 12.74
N ARG A 77 2.10 -9.64 12.80
CA ARG A 77 2.09 -8.40 13.57
C ARG A 77 2.20 -7.22 12.63
N ILE A 78 1.39 -6.21 12.87
CA ILE A 78 1.35 -5.00 12.04
C ILE A 78 1.72 -3.81 12.92
N ARG A 79 2.59 -2.95 12.39
CA ARG A 79 2.91 -1.65 12.95
C ARG A 79 2.58 -0.58 11.92
N VAL A 80 1.84 0.43 12.35
CA VAL A 80 1.57 1.64 11.58
C VAL A 80 2.06 2.82 12.39
N ALA A 81 2.83 3.72 11.80
CA ALA A 81 3.36 4.91 12.46
C ALA A 81 3.26 6.14 11.55
N GLY A 82 3.39 7.32 12.14
CA GLY A 82 3.35 8.59 11.41
C GLY A 82 1.96 8.97 10.89
N LEU A 83 0.89 8.46 11.49
CA LEU A 83 -0.49 8.81 11.10
C LEU A 83 -0.80 10.30 11.33
N ASN A 84 -0.10 10.96 12.25
CA ASN A 84 -0.14 12.41 12.41
C ASN A 84 0.30 13.14 11.12
N HIS A 85 1.28 12.64 10.38
CA HIS A 85 1.73 13.22 9.11
C HIS A 85 0.69 13.02 7.99
N LEU A 86 0.03 11.87 7.98
CA LEU A 86 -1.09 11.61 7.06
C LEU A 86 -2.28 12.53 7.38
N ARG A 87 -2.60 12.70 8.65
CA ARG A 87 -3.67 13.59 9.13
C ARG A 87 -3.40 15.06 8.77
N ALA A 88 -2.14 15.50 8.85
CA ALA A 88 -1.74 16.85 8.51
C ALA A 88 -1.97 17.24 7.03
N VAL A 89 -2.26 16.26 6.16
CA VAL A 89 -2.55 16.49 4.73
C VAL A 89 -3.96 16.06 4.33
N ALA A 90 -4.85 15.82 5.30
CA ALA A 90 -6.20 15.30 5.03
C ALA A 90 -7.11 16.29 4.28
N ASP A 91 -6.79 17.58 4.30
CA ASP A 91 -7.51 18.67 3.66
C ASP A 91 -7.08 18.97 2.21
N ARG A 92 -6.03 18.31 1.74
CA ARG A 92 -5.47 18.57 0.40
C ARG A 92 -4.97 17.29 -0.28
N PRO A 93 -4.98 17.25 -1.63
CA PRO A 93 -4.42 16.13 -2.37
C PRO A 93 -2.91 16.08 -2.24
N VAL A 94 -2.37 14.85 -2.19
CA VAL A 94 -0.93 14.59 -2.12
C VAL A 94 -0.54 13.47 -3.07
N VAL A 95 0.73 13.43 -3.48
CA VAL A 95 1.31 12.23 -4.09
C VAL A 95 2.02 11.42 -3.00
N VAL A 96 1.45 10.27 -2.64
CA VAL A 96 2.10 9.33 -1.72
C VAL A 96 3.15 8.54 -2.51
N VAL A 97 4.39 8.62 -2.09
CA VAL A 97 5.52 7.91 -2.71
C VAL A 97 6.00 6.81 -1.79
N ALA A 98 5.85 5.57 -2.24
CA ALA A 98 6.15 4.38 -1.43
C ALA A 98 7.03 3.37 -2.18
N ASN A 99 7.78 2.54 -1.45
CA ASN A 99 8.38 1.33 -1.99
C ASN A 99 7.32 0.24 -2.21
N HIS A 100 7.65 -0.79 -2.99
CA HIS A 100 6.72 -1.87 -3.33
C HIS A 100 7.37 -3.24 -3.10
N MET A 101 6.85 -4.02 -2.13
CA MET A 101 7.40 -5.32 -1.75
C MET A 101 6.48 -6.48 -2.09
N SER A 102 5.18 -6.36 -1.78
CA SER A 102 4.23 -7.47 -1.94
C SER A 102 2.85 -7.02 -2.40
N LEU A 103 1.97 -7.97 -2.70
CA LEU A 103 0.55 -7.71 -2.98
C LEU A 103 -0.20 -7.15 -1.76
N LEU A 104 0.30 -7.41 -0.56
CA LEU A 104 -0.39 -7.08 0.69
C LEU A 104 -0.62 -5.58 0.87
N GLU A 105 0.27 -4.74 0.36
CA GLU A 105 0.24 -3.28 0.53
C GLU A 105 -1.07 -2.67 0.05
N THR A 106 -1.45 -2.94 -1.19
CA THR A 106 -2.68 -2.40 -1.76
C THR A 106 -3.92 -2.91 -1.03
N GLY A 107 -3.85 -4.12 -0.46
CA GLY A 107 -4.93 -4.70 0.34
C GLY A 107 -5.09 -4.06 1.73
N LEU A 108 -4.05 -3.42 2.28
CA LEU A 108 -4.05 -2.81 3.62
C LEU A 108 -4.13 -1.28 3.60
N LEU A 109 -3.73 -0.62 2.51
CA LEU A 109 -3.63 0.84 2.43
C LEU A 109 -4.96 1.56 2.66
N HIS A 110 -6.10 0.97 2.25
CA HIS A 110 -7.41 1.59 2.50
C HIS A 110 -7.78 1.61 3.98
N ALA A 111 -7.41 0.58 4.77
CA ALA A 111 -7.60 0.60 6.22
C ALA A 111 -6.79 1.73 6.87
N VAL A 112 -5.54 1.92 6.40
CA VAL A 112 -4.58 2.85 7.00
C VAL A 112 -4.84 4.30 6.58
N SER A 113 -5.21 4.53 5.31
CA SER A 113 -5.15 5.88 4.72
C SER A 113 -6.50 6.45 4.28
N ARG A 114 -7.49 5.59 3.98
CA ARG A 114 -8.73 6.01 3.31
C ARG A 114 -9.64 6.90 4.15
N GLU A 115 -9.45 6.90 5.45
CA GLU A 115 -10.17 7.82 6.33
C GLU A 115 -9.76 9.28 6.10
N TYR A 116 -8.45 9.49 5.90
CA TYR A 116 -7.84 10.81 5.80
C TYR A 116 -7.74 11.31 4.36
N ILE A 117 -7.37 10.44 3.42
CA ILE A 117 -7.19 10.80 2.01
C ILE A 117 -7.98 9.89 1.08
N ASP A 118 -8.63 10.46 0.08
CA ASP A 118 -9.13 9.71 -1.08
C ASP A 118 -7.99 9.51 -2.07
N PHE A 119 -7.75 8.29 -2.52
CA PHE A 119 -6.61 8.02 -3.37
C PHE A 119 -6.89 6.98 -4.46
N SER A 120 -6.07 7.04 -5.49
CA SER A 120 -6.01 6.07 -6.56
C SER A 120 -4.58 5.56 -6.76
N PHE A 121 -4.40 4.63 -7.70
CA PHE A 121 -3.13 3.98 -8.02
C PHE A 121 -2.78 4.07 -9.50
N VAL A 122 -1.48 3.94 -9.81
CA VAL A 122 -1.01 3.60 -11.16
C VAL A 122 -0.84 2.09 -11.25
N VAL A 123 -1.44 1.47 -12.25
CA VAL A 123 -1.50 0.02 -12.40
C VAL A 123 -1.13 -0.44 -13.81
N LYS A 124 -0.70 -1.70 -13.95
CA LYS A 124 -0.49 -2.27 -15.28
C LYS A 124 -1.84 -2.46 -16.00
N GLU A 125 -1.96 -1.99 -17.23
CA GLU A 125 -3.19 -2.04 -18.03
C GLU A 125 -3.80 -3.45 -18.11
N SER A 126 -2.98 -4.49 -18.25
CA SER A 126 -3.47 -5.87 -18.31
C SER A 126 -4.28 -6.30 -17.09
N LEU A 127 -4.09 -5.65 -15.93
CA LEU A 127 -4.87 -5.92 -14.72
C LEU A 127 -6.32 -5.43 -14.81
N MET A 128 -6.59 -4.43 -15.67
CA MET A 128 -7.94 -3.93 -15.92
C MET A 128 -8.85 -4.99 -16.59
N ARG A 129 -8.25 -6.01 -17.21
CA ARG A 129 -8.96 -7.11 -17.91
C ARG A 129 -9.17 -8.33 -17.03
N VAL A 130 -8.55 -8.38 -15.84
CA VAL A 130 -8.70 -9.49 -14.90
C VAL A 130 -10.09 -9.40 -14.24
N PRO A 131 -10.91 -10.48 -14.29
CA PRO A 131 -12.22 -10.50 -13.64
C PRO A 131 -12.14 -10.12 -12.17
N TYR A 132 -13.12 -9.39 -11.67
CA TYR A 132 -13.16 -8.77 -10.33
C TYR A 132 -12.09 -7.72 -10.08
N PHE A 133 -10.85 -7.94 -10.51
CA PHE A 133 -9.75 -6.98 -10.28
C PHE A 133 -9.94 -5.71 -11.12
N GLY A 134 -10.29 -5.87 -12.38
CA GLY A 134 -10.61 -4.73 -13.25
C GLY A 134 -11.79 -3.91 -12.71
N ASP A 135 -12.77 -4.55 -12.06
CA ASP A 135 -13.90 -3.85 -11.46
C ASP A 135 -13.47 -3.03 -10.24
N ILE A 136 -12.59 -3.57 -9.41
CA ILE A 136 -11.97 -2.83 -8.30
C ILE A 136 -11.19 -1.64 -8.83
N LEU A 137 -10.33 -1.85 -9.84
CA LEU A 137 -9.47 -0.80 -10.37
C LEU A 137 -10.26 0.32 -11.06
N ARG A 138 -11.34 -0.01 -11.76
CA ARG A 138 -12.28 0.98 -12.33
C ARG A 138 -12.99 1.78 -11.23
N ALA A 139 -13.46 1.11 -10.19
CA ALA A 139 -14.10 1.80 -9.05
C ALA A 139 -13.14 2.73 -8.29
N LEU A 140 -11.84 2.45 -8.32
CA LEU A 140 -10.79 3.29 -7.74
C LEU A 140 -10.30 4.39 -8.71
N ASP A 141 -10.77 4.41 -9.96
CA ASP A 141 -10.27 5.31 -11.03
C ASP A 141 -8.75 5.16 -11.22
N ALA A 142 -8.28 3.90 -11.23
CA ALA A 142 -6.85 3.60 -11.34
C ALA A 142 -6.31 3.98 -12.72
N ILE A 143 -5.09 4.51 -12.78
CA ILE A 143 -4.42 4.94 -14.01
C ILE A 143 -3.75 3.72 -14.66
N PRO A 144 -4.24 3.24 -15.82
CA PRO A 144 -3.60 2.14 -16.52
C PRO A 144 -2.36 2.60 -17.29
N VAL A 145 -1.28 1.82 -17.22
CA VAL A 145 -0.05 1.98 -18.01
C VAL A 145 0.34 0.67 -18.67
N THR A 146 0.82 0.73 -19.89
CA THR A 146 1.14 -0.47 -20.70
C THR A 146 2.41 -1.15 -20.24
N ARG A 147 3.40 -0.37 -19.81
CA ARG A 147 4.80 -0.75 -19.53
C ARG A 147 5.57 -1.17 -20.78
N GLU A 148 5.06 -0.86 -21.96
CA GLU A 148 5.69 -1.16 -23.24
C GLU A 148 6.35 0.08 -23.83
N ASN A 149 5.73 1.25 -23.65
CA ASN A 149 6.25 2.54 -24.12
C ASN A 149 6.42 3.52 -22.95
N PRO A 150 7.64 3.64 -22.38
CA PRO A 150 7.88 4.50 -21.22
C PRO A 150 7.52 5.97 -21.42
N ARG A 151 7.61 6.49 -22.65
CA ARG A 151 7.27 7.89 -22.95
C ARG A 151 5.76 8.13 -22.94
N GLU A 152 5.00 7.23 -23.55
CA GLU A 152 3.53 7.34 -23.55
C GLU A 152 2.95 7.04 -22.17
N ASP A 153 3.50 6.06 -21.46
CA ASP A 153 3.14 5.78 -20.08
C ASP A 153 3.40 6.99 -19.17
N LEU A 154 4.55 7.67 -19.34
CA LEU A 154 4.84 8.89 -18.59
C LEU A 154 3.83 10.00 -18.89
N LYS A 155 3.51 10.24 -20.16
CA LYS A 155 2.49 11.24 -20.56
C LYS A 155 1.13 10.92 -19.95
N THR A 156 0.72 9.64 -20.02
CA THR A 156 -0.54 9.17 -19.46
C THR A 156 -0.56 9.37 -17.94
N MET A 157 0.49 8.95 -17.23
CA MET A 157 0.61 9.15 -15.79
C MET A 157 0.54 10.62 -15.39
N LEU A 158 1.23 11.52 -16.13
CA LEU A 158 1.23 12.94 -15.81
C LEU A 158 -0.14 13.58 -16.11
N ARG A 159 -0.79 13.24 -17.22
CA ARG A 159 -2.11 13.76 -17.58
C ARG A 159 -3.19 13.29 -16.62
N GLU A 160 -3.33 11.97 -16.45
CA GLU A 160 -4.38 11.39 -15.61
C GLU A 160 -4.10 11.62 -14.12
N GLY A 161 -2.83 11.56 -13.71
CA GLY A 161 -2.45 11.88 -12.34
C GLY A 161 -2.76 13.32 -11.97
N LYS A 162 -2.47 14.28 -12.86
CA LYS A 162 -2.86 15.68 -12.67
C LYS A 162 -4.38 15.84 -12.58
N ARG A 163 -5.16 15.15 -13.42
CA ARG A 163 -6.63 15.14 -13.37
C ARG A 163 -7.14 14.68 -12.01
N ILE A 164 -6.61 13.56 -11.49
CA ILE A 164 -6.99 13.01 -10.18
C ILE A 164 -6.63 13.99 -9.06
N LEU A 165 -5.41 14.52 -9.06
CA LEU A 165 -4.95 15.45 -8.03
C LEU A 165 -5.74 16.77 -8.05
N GLN A 166 -6.08 17.29 -9.23
CA GLN A 166 -6.92 18.48 -9.38
C GLN A 166 -8.39 18.26 -8.96
N SER A 167 -8.87 17.01 -8.95
CA SER A 167 -10.20 16.68 -8.41
C SER A 167 -10.24 16.60 -6.87
N GLY A 168 -9.13 16.90 -6.18
CA GLY A 168 -9.02 16.82 -4.73
C GLY A 168 -8.67 15.42 -4.20
N ARG A 169 -8.38 14.46 -5.09
CA ARG A 169 -7.97 13.10 -4.71
C ARG A 169 -6.46 12.96 -4.76
N SER A 170 -5.92 12.10 -3.91
CA SER A 170 -4.49 11.78 -3.85
C SER A 170 -4.12 10.65 -4.82
N LEU A 171 -2.82 10.46 -5.04
CA LEU A 171 -2.32 9.37 -5.86
C LEU A 171 -1.19 8.64 -5.14
N ILE A 172 -1.28 7.31 -5.06
CA ILE A 172 -0.21 6.47 -4.53
C ILE A 172 0.61 5.94 -5.69
N VAL A 173 1.92 6.16 -5.67
CA VAL A 173 2.86 5.71 -6.70
C VAL A 173 3.96 4.85 -6.08
N PHE A 174 4.34 3.81 -6.82
CA PHE A 174 5.44 2.90 -6.49
C PHE A 174 6.55 3.05 -7.53
N PRO A 175 7.56 3.90 -7.28
CA PRO A 175 8.58 4.25 -8.27
C PRO A 175 9.45 3.08 -8.76
N GLN A 176 9.48 1.95 -8.03
CA GLN A 176 10.28 0.78 -8.36
C GLN A 176 9.75 -0.02 -9.56
N SER A 177 8.57 0.30 -10.11
CA SER A 177 7.92 -0.39 -11.25
C SER A 177 7.62 -1.88 -11.02
N THR A 178 8.38 -2.58 -10.19
CA THR A 178 8.21 -3.99 -9.82
C THR A 178 8.40 -4.16 -8.31
N ARG A 179 7.78 -5.20 -7.74
CA ARG A 179 7.98 -5.56 -6.34
C ARG A 179 9.42 -5.99 -6.10
N SER A 180 10.04 -5.49 -5.04
CA SER A 180 11.38 -5.85 -4.62
C SER A 180 11.50 -5.83 -3.11
N ASP A 181 12.21 -6.80 -2.56
CA ASP A 181 12.52 -6.83 -1.12
C ASP A 181 13.58 -5.77 -0.75
N THR A 182 14.31 -5.22 -1.73
CA THR A 182 15.36 -4.21 -1.56
C THR A 182 15.00 -2.92 -2.27
N ILE A 183 15.54 -1.80 -1.78
CA ILE A 183 15.55 -0.53 -2.49
C ILE A 183 16.90 -0.36 -3.15
N GLU A 184 16.86 -0.15 -4.46
CA GLU A 184 18.00 0.28 -5.26
C GLU A 184 17.70 1.72 -5.67
N ALA A 185 18.50 2.67 -5.15
CA ALA A 185 18.24 4.11 -5.32
C ALA A 185 18.18 4.52 -6.79
N ASP A 186 19.00 3.91 -7.64
CA ASP A 186 19.06 4.13 -9.08
C ASP A 186 17.81 3.61 -9.83
N LYS A 187 17.13 2.61 -9.28
CA LYS A 187 15.86 2.07 -9.81
C LYS A 187 14.62 2.74 -9.24
N PHE A 188 14.79 3.66 -8.28
CA PHE A 188 13.69 4.40 -7.68
C PHE A 188 13.43 5.69 -8.48
N ASN A 189 12.58 5.60 -9.49
CA ASN A 189 12.35 6.69 -10.43
C ASN A 189 11.65 7.91 -9.80
N SER A 190 11.76 9.07 -10.44
CA SER A 190 11.25 10.34 -9.93
C SER A 190 9.81 10.67 -10.36
N ILE A 191 8.99 9.67 -10.73
CA ILE A 191 7.64 9.91 -11.21
C ILE A 191 6.74 10.61 -10.18
N GLY A 192 6.89 10.24 -8.90
CA GLY A 192 6.14 10.88 -7.81
C GLY A 192 6.43 12.36 -7.71
N ILE A 193 7.71 12.76 -7.78
CA ILE A 193 8.14 14.16 -7.79
C ILE A 193 7.58 14.91 -9.02
N LYS A 194 7.68 14.30 -10.20
CA LYS A 194 7.18 14.91 -11.44
C LYS A 194 5.67 15.13 -11.41
N LEU A 195 4.92 14.16 -10.88
CA LEU A 195 3.47 14.28 -10.68
C LEU A 195 3.12 15.40 -9.70
N ALA A 196 3.74 15.39 -8.51
CA ALA A 196 3.50 16.38 -7.48
C ALA A 196 3.79 17.79 -8.00
N LYS A 197 4.96 17.99 -8.64
CA LYS A 197 5.33 19.25 -9.25
C LYS A 197 4.36 19.71 -10.33
N SER A 198 3.92 18.80 -11.21
CA SER A 198 3.01 19.13 -12.32
C SER A 198 1.61 19.54 -11.84
N ALA A 199 1.20 19.07 -10.68
CA ALA A 199 -0.10 19.35 -10.07
C ALA A 199 -0.04 20.44 -8.98
N GLY A 200 1.16 20.86 -8.55
CA GLY A 200 1.33 21.85 -7.48
C GLY A 200 0.92 21.32 -6.11
N VAL A 201 1.17 20.03 -5.85
CA VAL A 201 0.84 19.36 -4.58
C VAL A 201 2.07 18.80 -3.90
N PRO A 202 2.07 18.59 -2.57
CA PRO A 202 3.20 17.99 -1.88
C PRO A 202 3.33 16.49 -2.13
N VAL A 203 4.50 15.93 -1.80
CA VAL A 203 4.70 14.49 -1.71
C VAL A 203 4.66 14.05 -0.25
N LEU A 204 4.04 12.89 -0.01
CA LEU A 204 3.99 12.24 1.30
C LEU A 204 4.79 10.94 1.23
N PRO A 205 5.98 10.86 1.85
CA PRO A 205 6.76 9.63 1.86
C PRO A 205 6.10 8.55 2.71
N LEU A 206 6.11 7.30 2.21
CA LEU A 206 5.59 6.14 2.92
C LEU A 206 6.59 4.98 2.82
N ALA A 207 7.13 4.56 3.94
CA ALA A 207 7.94 3.34 4.01
C ALA A 207 7.04 2.13 4.28
N LEU A 208 7.27 1.05 3.53
CA LEU A 208 6.50 -0.20 3.60
C LEU A 208 7.43 -1.39 3.80
N LYS A 209 7.11 -2.26 4.75
CA LYS A 209 7.72 -3.58 4.90
C LYS A 209 6.60 -4.61 5.00
N THR A 210 6.45 -5.43 3.98
CA THR A 210 5.32 -6.34 3.80
C THR A 210 5.75 -7.76 3.42
N ASP A 211 7.00 -8.11 3.73
CA ASP A 211 7.59 -9.43 3.48
C ASP A 211 7.02 -10.55 4.37
N PHE A 212 6.00 -10.25 5.20
CA PHE A 212 5.07 -11.23 5.74
C PHE A 212 4.49 -12.11 4.64
N LEU A 213 4.18 -11.52 3.49
CA LEU A 213 3.80 -12.23 2.28
C LEU A 213 4.97 -12.20 1.29
N ALA A 214 5.68 -13.32 1.19
CA ALA A 214 6.77 -13.45 0.26
C ALA A 214 6.28 -13.50 -1.20
N ASN A 215 7.10 -13.04 -2.13
CA ASN A 215 6.86 -13.27 -3.54
C ASN A 215 7.08 -14.76 -3.88
N GLY A 216 6.14 -15.36 -4.62
CA GLY A 216 6.24 -16.76 -5.05
C GLY A 216 7.23 -16.93 -6.20
N ARG A 217 7.80 -18.13 -6.33
CA ARG A 217 8.74 -18.46 -7.41
C ARG A 217 8.05 -18.66 -8.76
N ILE A 218 6.88 -19.29 -8.77
CA ILE A 218 6.12 -19.62 -10.00
C ILE A 218 5.01 -18.57 -10.18
N LEU A 219 4.14 -18.44 -9.20
CA LEU A 219 3.11 -17.40 -9.15
C LEU A 219 3.55 -16.34 -8.15
N ARG A 220 3.94 -15.19 -8.66
CA ARG A 220 4.53 -14.10 -7.87
C ARG A 220 3.63 -13.67 -6.71
N ASP A 221 2.32 -13.77 -6.87
CA ASP A 221 1.32 -13.39 -5.87
C ASP A 221 1.03 -14.50 -4.83
N MET A 222 1.61 -15.70 -4.97
CA MET A 222 1.31 -16.86 -4.12
C MET A 222 2.55 -17.42 -3.40
N GLY A 223 3.26 -16.56 -2.69
CA GLY A 223 4.44 -16.94 -1.91
C GLY A 223 4.12 -17.55 -0.55
N LYS A 224 5.13 -17.69 0.29
CA LYS A 224 4.97 -18.15 1.68
C LYS A 224 4.41 -17.03 2.55
N VAL A 225 3.51 -17.37 3.45
CA VAL A 225 3.11 -16.52 4.58
C VAL A 225 4.16 -16.72 5.68
N ARG A 226 4.67 -15.62 6.23
CA ARG A 226 5.76 -15.55 7.21
C ARG A 226 5.30 -14.77 8.44
N PRO A 227 4.60 -15.40 9.39
CA PRO A 227 4.08 -14.72 10.58
C PRO A 227 5.18 -14.07 11.44
N GLU A 228 6.41 -14.56 11.36
CA GLU A 228 7.58 -14.04 12.05
C GLU A 228 8.06 -12.68 11.47
N ARG A 229 7.61 -12.32 10.28
CA ARG A 229 7.93 -11.04 9.62
C ARG A 229 6.86 -10.01 9.93
N ARG A 230 7.25 -8.95 10.64
CA ARG A 230 6.33 -7.85 10.96
C ARG A 230 5.99 -7.05 9.69
N VAL A 231 4.71 -6.73 9.54
CA VAL A 231 4.24 -5.77 8.52
C VAL A 231 4.37 -4.37 9.11
N CYS A 232 5.05 -3.46 8.40
CA CYS A 232 5.25 -2.10 8.87
C CYS A 232 4.84 -1.08 7.80
N PHE A 233 4.19 0.01 8.26
CA PHE A 233 3.84 1.20 7.51
C PHE A 233 4.31 2.41 8.32
N GLU A 234 5.04 3.34 7.69
CA GLU A 234 5.40 4.59 8.36
C GLU A 234 5.37 5.75 7.38
N PHE A 235 4.59 6.78 7.72
CA PHE A 235 4.53 8.03 6.97
C PHE A 235 5.57 9.00 7.53
N ALA A 236 6.27 9.73 6.65
CA ALA A 236 7.08 10.87 7.02
C ALA A 236 6.31 12.18 6.80
N PRO A 237 6.80 13.32 7.32
CA PRO A 237 6.24 14.64 7.00
C PRO A 237 6.14 14.85 5.49
N ALA A 238 5.07 15.51 5.05
CA ALA A 238 4.91 15.90 3.66
C ALA A 238 6.00 16.90 3.24
N LEU A 239 6.45 16.78 1.99
CA LEU A 239 7.50 17.61 1.41
C LEU A 239 6.90 18.46 0.29
N GLU A 240 7.04 19.78 0.38
CA GLU A 240 6.77 20.67 -0.74
C GLU A 240 7.92 20.57 -1.74
N ILE A 241 7.58 20.54 -3.03
CA ILE A 241 8.61 20.37 -4.07
C ILE A 241 9.26 21.72 -4.39
N ALA A 242 10.56 21.82 -4.11
CA ALA A 242 11.38 22.97 -4.48
C ALA A 242 12.24 22.69 -5.72
N GLY A 243 12.51 23.70 -6.51
CA GLY A 243 13.42 23.61 -7.65
C GLY A 243 13.07 22.46 -8.61
N ASN A 244 14.02 21.54 -8.84
CA ASN A 244 13.83 20.35 -9.68
C ASN A 244 13.34 19.13 -8.92
N GLY A 245 13.23 19.17 -7.58
CA GLY A 245 12.75 18.09 -6.72
C GLY A 245 13.77 16.99 -6.45
N GLN A 246 15.04 17.21 -6.76
CA GLN A 246 16.10 16.21 -6.49
C GLN A 246 16.33 15.97 -5.00
N GLU A 247 16.29 17.05 -4.21
CA GLU A 247 16.45 16.99 -2.77
C GLU A 247 15.32 16.16 -2.12
N GLU A 248 14.08 16.44 -2.49
CA GLU A 248 12.91 15.70 -2.00
C GLU A 248 12.98 14.24 -2.41
N GLN A 249 13.40 13.93 -3.65
CA GLN A 249 13.62 12.57 -4.11
C GLN A 249 14.66 11.86 -3.25
N HIS A 250 15.79 12.51 -2.94
CA HIS A 250 16.83 11.94 -2.10
C HIS A 250 16.31 11.66 -0.68
N ARG A 251 15.64 12.62 -0.05
CA ARG A 251 15.04 12.47 1.28
C ARG A 251 14.04 11.33 1.36
N ILE A 252 13.21 11.12 0.31
CA ILE A 252 12.27 10.00 0.25
C ILE A 252 13.00 8.67 0.24
N VAL A 253 14.00 8.52 -0.65
CA VAL A 253 14.78 7.28 -0.78
C VAL A 253 15.54 6.98 0.51
N GLU A 254 16.16 7.99 1.11
CA GLU A 254 16.87 7.88 2.38
C GLU A 254 15.94 7.43 3.51
N PHE A 255 14.80 8.10 3.69
CA PHE A 255 13.80 7.74 4.70
C PHE A 255 13.36 6.28 4.56
N ILE A 256 12.94 5.86 3.36
CA ILE A 256 12.47 4.49 3.13
C ILE A 256 13.60 3.49 3.40
N SER A 257 14.81 3.78 2.94
CA SER A 257 15.98 2.89 3.14
C SER A 257 16.33 2.73 4.61
N GLN A 258 16.33 3.81 5.38
CA GLN A 258 16.60 3.81 6.82
C GLN A 258 15.54 2.98 7.57
N ARG A 259 14.25 3.21 7.30
CA ARG A 259 13.16 2.46 7.94
C ARG A 259 13.26 0.96 7.65
N LEU A 260 13.49 0.58 6.39
CA LEU A 260 13.67 -0.82 6.03
C LEU A 260 14.85 -1.48 6.73
N ALA A 261 15.99 -0.77 6.84
CA ALA A 261 17.16 -1.28 7.53
C ALA A 261 16.91 -1.49 9.03
N GLU A 262 16.21 -0.56 9.68
CA GLU A 262 15.83 -0.67 11.09
C GLU A 262 14.87 -1.84 11.35
N TRP A 263 13.81 -1.95 10.57
CA TRP A 263 12.82 -3.02 10.75
C TRP A 263 13.39 -4.42 10.51
N ARG A 264 14.34 -4.56 9.59
CA ARG A 264 15.04 -5.83 9.36
C ARG A 264 15.93 -6.25 10.53
N LYS A 265 16.58 -5.27 11.18
CA LYS A 265 17.35 -5.53 12.40
C LYS A 265 16.46 -6.04 13.54
N LEU A 266 15.23 -5.52 13.63
CA LEU A 266 14.25 -5.96 14.64
C LEU A 266 13.76 -7.39 14.38
N ASP A 267 13.49 -7.77 13.14
CA ASP A 267 13.12 -9.15 12.77
C ASP A 267 14.23 -10.15 13.12
N GLY A 268 15.50 -9.79 12.89
CA GLY A 268 16.65 -10.65 13.22
C GLY A 268 16.81 -10.88 14.73
N LYS A 269 16.44 -9.92 15.57
CA LYS A 269 16.46 -10.05 17.04
C LYS A 269 15.29 -10.86 17.61
N GLY A 270 14.15 -10.92 16.90
CA GLY A 270 12.97 -11.68 17.30
C GLY A 270 13.07 -13.18 17.00
N ALA A 271 13.94 -13.59 16.10
CA ALA A 271 14.14 -14.99 15.72
C ALA A 271 15.01 -15.80 16.72
N CYS A 272 15.56 -15.13 17.75
CA CYS A 272 16.38 -15.76 18.81
C CYS A 272 15.64 -15.94 20.14
N ARG A 273 14.29 -15.93 20.16
CA ARG A 273 13.51 -16.20 21.37
C ARG A 273 12.56 -17.36 21.17
#